data_e6a62f628c1aa98f0d68aed56e9e7c64
#
_entry.id   e6a62f628c1aa98f0d68aed56e9e7c64
#
_cell.length_a   1.000
_cell.length_b   1.000
_cell.length_c   1.000
_cell.angle_alpha   90.00
_cell.angle_beta   90.00
_cell.angle_gamma   90.00
#
_symmetry.space_group_name_H-M   'P 1'
#
loop_
_entity.id
_entity.type
_entity.pdbx_description
1 polymer ?
#
loop_
_entity_poly.entity_id
_entity_poly.type
_entity_poly.pdbx_seq_one_letter_code
_entity_poly.pdbx_strand_id
1 'polypeptide(L)'
;VPTEFTQQAMPSEQDVSMLAMAVLGQTENPDPIINMFVDKYGPDMFRQVRQMILESVVPNAQTEGMVRGNGSGMDDKVQGMIGKDQPVAVSPGEYIVAADVVSGLGEGSSDAGAKELDRMMDKVRMERNGTTQQAPRIDERKVMPA
;
A
#
# COMPACT_ATOMS: atom_id res chain seq x y z
N VAL A 1 26.25 -20.14 -22.07
CA VAL A 1 25.79 -18.77 -22.31
C VAL A 1 25.86 -18.01 -20.98
N PRO A 2 26.66 -16.95 -20.93
CA PRO A 2 26.66 -16.16 -19.75
C PRO A 2 25.25 -15.59 -19.58
N THR A 3 24.60 -15.97 -18.52
CA THR A 3 23.49 -15.21 -18.04
C THR A 3 24.00 -13.82 -17.74
N GLU A 4 23.73 -12.91 -18.65
CA GLU A 4 23.95 -11.52 -18.36
C GLU A 4 23.06 -11.17 -17.16
N PHE A 5 23.67 -11.25 -15.98
CA PHE A 5 23.15 -10.47 -14.88
C PHE A 5 23.34 -9.01 -15.30
N THR A 6 22.32 -8.44 -15.89
CA THR A 6 22.22 -7.00 -15.96
C THR A 6 22.30 -6.51 -14.53
N GLN A 7 23.47 -6.07 -14.13
CA GLN A 7 23.59 -5.30 -12.91
C GLN A 7 22.68 -4.11 -13.09
N GLN A 8 21.51 -4.17 -12.41
CA GLN A 8 20.67 -2.99 -12.34
C GLN A 8 21.52 -1.87 -11.74
N ALA A 9 21.59 -0.75 -12.45
CA ALA A 9 22.28 0.41 -11.95
C ALA A 9 21.74 0.74 -10.56
N MET A 10 22.65 0.99 -9.62
CA MET A 10 22.23 1.48 -8.30
C MET A 10 21.55 2.83 -8.47
N PRO A 11 20.43 3.06 -7.76
CA PRO A 11 19.74 4.34 -7.85
C PRO A 11 20.64 5.49 -7.41
N SER A 12 20.53 6.62 -8.10
CA SER A 12 21.24 7.83 -7.71
C SER A 12 20.66 8.38 -6.39
N GLU A 13 21.50 9.09 -5.64
CA GLU A 13 21.02 9.73 -4.41
C GLU A 13 19.87 10.69 -4.68
N GLN A 14 19.90 11.39 -5.79
CA GLN A 14 18.83 12.31 -6.18
C GLN A 14 17.53 11.56 -6.43
N ASP A 15 17.57 10.46 -7.15
CA ASP A 15 16.38 9.66 -7.44
C ASP A 15 15.81 9.03 -6.16
N VAL A 16 16.67 8.58 -5.25
CA VAL A 16 16.25 8.05 -3.96
C VAL A 16 15.61 9.16 -3.10
N SER A 17 16.19 10.36 -3.10
CA SER A 17 15.63 11.50 -2.36
C SER A 17 14.27 11.91 -2.89
N MET A 18 14.10 11.93 -4.20
CA MET A 18 12.80 12.21 -4.82
C MET A 18 11.77 11.14 -4.47
N LEU A 19 12.18 9.88 -4.54
CA LEU A 19 11.30 8.77 -4.17
C LEU A 19 10.90 8.86 -2.69
N ALA A 20 11.83 9.22 -1.82
CA ALA A 20 11.53 9.39 -0.40
C ALA A 20 10.46 10.45 -0.18
N MET A 21 10.53 11.57 -0.90
CA MET A 21 9.50 12.60 -0.83
C MET A 21 8.13 12.08 -1.27
N ALA A 22 8.10 11.31 -2.35
CA ALA A 22 6.86 10.73 -2.86
C ALA A 22 6.28 9.69 -1.88
N VAL A 23 7.12 8.78 -1.38
CA VAL A 23 6.70 7.70 -0.47
C VAL A 23 6.22 8.26 0.87
N LEU A 24 6.84 9.32 1.36
CA LEU A 24 6.49 9.93 2.65
C LEU A 24 5.39 11.00 2.54
N GLY A 25 4.78 11.14 1.38
CA GLY A 25 3.65 12.06 1.20
C GLY A 25 4.03 13.53 1.18
N GLN A 26 5.26 13.85 0.79
CA GLN A 26 5.78 15.21 0.77
C GLN A 26 5.67 15.87 -0.61
N THR A 27 5.01 15.23 -1.55
CA THR A 27 4.71 15.77 -2.88
C THR A 27 3.21 15.75 -3.12
N GLU A 28 2.72 16.68 -3.94
CA GLU A 28 1.28 16.73 -4.26
C GLU A 28 0.85 15.53 -5.11
N ASN A 29 1.68 15.11 -6.05
CA ASN A 29 1.39 13.98 -6.92
C ASN A 29 2.60 13.04 -6.97
N PRO A 30 2.54 11.90 -6.26
CA PRO A 30 3.65 10.96 -6.25
C PRO A 30 3.77 10.13 -7.52
N ASP A 31 2.71 10.01 -8.32
CA ASP A 31 2.67 9.11 -9.48
C ASP A 31 3.82 9.30 -10.46
N PRO A 32 4.15 10.51 -10.94
CA PRO A 32 5.25 10.67 -11.89
C PRO A 32 6.59 10.19 -11.34
N ILE A 33 6.84 10.44 -10.07
CA ILE A 33 8.09 10.02 -9.42
C ILE A 33 8.17 8.51 -9.30
N ILE A 34 7.09 7.88 -8.85
CA ILE A 34 7.02 6.42 -8.70
C ILE A 34 7.17 5.75 -10.07
N ASN A 35 6.43 6.22 -11.05
CA ASN A 35 6.48 5.66 -12.40
C ASN A 35 7.88 5.80 -13.03
N MET A 36 8.50 6.96 -12.88
CA MET A 36 9.85 7.20 -13.37
C MET A 36 10.85 6.24 -12.70
N PHE A 37 10.74 6.09 -11.39
CA PHE A 37 11.66 5.21 -10.64
C PHE A 37 11.50 3.74 -11.08
N VAL A 38 10.26 3.27 -11.19
CA VAL A 38 9.98 1.90 -11.65
C VAL A 38 10.46 1.69 -13.08
N ASP A 39 10.23 2.64 -13.97
CA ASP A 39 10.69 2.56 -15.35
C ASP A 39 12.21 2.54 -15.46
N LYS A 40 12.89 3.30 -14.61
CA LYS A 40 14.34 3.44 -14.66
C LYS A 40 15.07 2.29 -13.97
N TYR A 41 14.59 1.83 -12.83
CA TYR A 41 15.28 0.86 -11.98
C TYR A 41 14.56 -0.48 -11.83
N GLY A 42 13.31 -0.57 -12.25
CA GLY A 42 12.51 -1.77 -12.15
C GLY A 42 11.71 -1.87 -10.85
N PRO A 43 10.66 -2.74 -10.85
CA PRO A 43 9.77 -2.88 -9.69
C PRO A 43 10.47 -3.46 -8.46
N ASP A 44 11.42 -4.38 -8.62
CA ASP A 44 12.11 -4.97 -7.47
C ASP A 44 12.96 -3.95 -6.72
N MET A 45 13.67 -3.09 -7.46
CA MET A 45 14.45 -2.01 -6.86
C MET A 45 13.53 -1.01 -6.16
N PHE A 46 12.40 -0.68 -6.77
CA PHE A 46 11.40 0.18 -6.16
C PHE A 46 10.94 -0.39 -4.80
N ARG A 47 10.61 -1.68 -4.75
CA ARG A 47 10.16 -2.32 -3.51
C ARG A 47 11.22 -2.25 -2.42
N GLN A 48 12.47 -2.54 -2.75
CA GLN A 48 13.58 -2.50 -1.81
C GLN A 48 13.80 -1.10 -1.25
N VAL A 49 13.86 -0.10 -2.12
CA VAL A 49 14.11 1.28 -1.70
C VAL A 49 12.92 1.84 -0.93
N ARG A 50 11.70 1.56 -1.40
CA ARG A 50 10.49 1.94 -0.69
C ARG A 50 10.47 1.39 0.72
N GLN A 51 10.79 0.10 0.88
CA GLN A 51 10.83 -0.52 2.20
C GLN A 51 11.87 0.14 3.10
N MET A 52 13.05 0.42 2.58
CA MET A 52 14.09 1.12 3.34
C MET A 52 13.63 2.50 3.82
N ILE A 53 12.96 3.26 2.95
CA ILE A 53 12.44 4.58 3.27
C ILE A 53 11.40 4.48 4.39
N LEU A 54 10.45 3.57 4.25
CA LEU A 54 9.38 3.40 5.25
C LEU A 54 9.92 2.90 6.59
N GLU A 55 10.87 1.97 6.58
CA GLU A 55 11.50 1.48 7.80
C GLU A 55 12.35 2.53 8.51
N SER A 56 12.84 3.53 7.77
CA SER A 56 13.57 4.64 8.41
C SER A 56 12.66 5.51 9.28
N VAL A 57 11.37 5.52 8.98
CA VAL A 57 10.37 6.26 9.76
C VAL A 57 9.74 5.37 10.83
N VAL A 58 9.39 4.14 10.47
CA VAL A 58 8.79 3.16 11.38
C VAL A 58 9.62 1.87 11.30
N PRO A 59 10.56 1.65 12.21
CA PRO A 59 11.38 0.44 12.18
C PRO A 59 10.53 -0.83 12.21
N ASN A 60 10.91 -1.79 11.39
CA ASN A 60 10.23 -3.09 11.23
C ASN A 60 8.77 -2.97 10.75
N ALA A 61 8.40 -1.86 10.10
CA ALA A 61 7.06 -1.69 9.56
C ALA A 61 6.78 -2.69 8.45
N GLN A 62 5.58 -3.23 8.44
CA GLN A 62 5.07 -3.96 7.29
C GLN A 62 4.64 -2.95 6.23
N THR A 63 5.14 -3.09 5.01
CA THR A 63 4.93 -2.09 3.95
C THR A 63 4.04 -2.57 2.82
N GLU A 64 3.80 -3.88 2.72
CA GLU A 64 2.93 -4.45 1.70
C GLU A 64 2.48 -5.85 2.10
N GLY A 65 1.48 -6.36 1.41
CA GLY A 65 1.02 -7.73 1.57
C GLY A 65 0.01 -7.91 2.70
N MET A 66 -0.14 -9.16 3.12
CA MET A 66 -1.09 -9.54 4.17
C MET A 66 -0.68 -8.94 5.51
N VAL A 67 -1.59 -8.21 6.13
CA VAL A 67 -1.38 -7.69 7.48
C VAL A 67 -1.52 -8.83 8.47
N ARG A 68 -0.48 -9.07 9.24
CA ARG A 68 -0.41 -10.14 10.23
C ARG A 68 -0.29 -9.57 11.62
N GLY A 69 -0.92 -10.21 12.57
CA GLY A 69 -0.88 -9.80 13.96
C GLY A 69 -1.73 -10.70 14.83
N ASN A 70 -1.75 -10.41 16.12
CA ASN A 70 -2.56 -11.13 17.09
C ASN A 70 -3.94 -10.48 17.19
N GLY A 71 -4.93 -11.09 16.56
CA GLY A 71 -6.29 -10.57 16.60
C GLY A 71 -7.12 -11.06 15.43
N SER A 72 -8.41 -10.79 15.44
CA SER A 72 -9.29 -11.10 14.33
C SER A 72 -9.22 -10.02 13.26
N GLY A 73 -9.65 -10.32 12.03
CA GLY A 73 -9.74 -9.36 10.94
C GLY A 73 -10.75 -8.22 11.18
N MET A 74 -11.46 -8.26 12.30
CA MET A 74 -12.39 -7.21 12.70
C MET A 74 -11.78 -6.24 13.72
N ASP A 75 -10.56 -6.49 14.18
CA ASP A 75 -9.90 -5.70 15.20
C ASP A 75 -8.91 -4.73 14.55
N ASP A 76 -9.24 -3.45 14.51
CA ASP A 76 -8.35 -2.39 14.01
C ASP A 76 -7.25 -2.10 15.05
N LYS A 77 -6.49 -3.13 15.40
CA LYS A 77 -5.47 -3.02 16.45
C LYS A 77 -4.07 -2.76 15.94
N VAL A 78 -3.83 -2.96 14.66
CA VAL A 78 -2.52 -2.69 14.09
C VAL A 78 -2.49 -1.23 13.66
N GLN A 79 -1.66 -0.46 14.31
CA GLN A 79 -1.49 0.95 13.99
C GLN A 79 -0.34 1.14 13.03
N GLY A 80 -0.53 2.04 12.08
CA GLY A 80 0.49 2.42 11.12
C GLY A 80 0.54 3.92 10.95
N MET A 81 1.38 4.36 10.04
CA MET A 81 1.58 5.77 9.76
C MET A 81 1.66 5.98 8.26
N ILE A 82 0.89 6.94 7.74
CA ILE A 82 1.04 7.42 6.36
C ILE A 82 1.95 8.64 6.39
N GLY A 83 3.10 8.54 5.70
CA GLY A 83 4.10 9.58 5.79
C GLY A 83 4.64 9.71 7.21
N LYS A 84 4.74 10.94 7.69
CA LYS A 84 5.24 11.22 9.06
C LYS A 84 4.13 11.53 10.06
N ASP A 85 2.97 11.92 9.58
CA ASP A 85 1.97 12.59 10.41
C ASP A 85 0.59 11.94 10.42
N GLN A 86 0.26 11.13 9.43
CA GLN A 86 -1.09 10.58 9.31
C GLN A 86 -1.16 9.15 9.82
N PRO A 87 -1.82 8.91 10.95
CA PRO A 87 -2.01 7.54 11.44
C PRO A 87 -3.02 6.79 10.55
N VAL A 88 -2.81 5.49 10.42
CA VAL A 88 -3.73 4.58 9.78
C VAL A 88 -3.92 3.37 10.68
N ALA A 89 -5.12 2.84 10.73
CA ALA A 89 -5.42 1.64 11.49
C ALA A 89 -5.78 0.51 10.52
N VAL A 90 -5.16 -0.63 10.71
CA VAL A 90 -5.43 -1.82 9.91
C VAL A 90 -5.65 -3.01 10.84
N SER A 91 -6.39 -3.99 10.34
CA SER A 91 -6.67 -5.22 11.09
C SER A 91 -5.88 -6.38 10.51
N PRO A 92 -5.51 -7.38 11.33
CA PRO A 92 -4.99 -8.63 10.80
C PRO A 92 -5.95 -9.23 9.77
N GLY A 93 -5.41 -9.71 8.66
CA GLY A 93 -6.22 -10.23 7.56
C GLY A 93 -6.48 -9.23 6.44
N GLU A 94 -6.20 -7.96 6.66
CA GLU A 94 -6.23 -6.97 5.58
C GLU A 94 -4.97 -7.09 4.71
N TYR A 95 -4.99 -6.47 3.54
CA TYR A 95 -3.90 -6.58 2.57
C TYR A 95 -3.50 -5.19 2.08
N ILE A 96 -2.22 -4.90 2.14
CA ILE A 96 -1.65 -3.64 1.67
C ILE A 96 -1.15 -3.83 0.24
N VAL A 97 -1.71 -3.07 -0.69
CA VAL A 97 -1.26 -3.06 -2.09
C VAL A 97 -0.26 -1.92 -2.26
N ALA A 98 0.92 -2.27 -2.76
CA ALA A 98 1.99 -1.28 -2.93
C ALA A 98 1.65 -0.25 -4.01
N ALA A 99 2.18 0.96 -3.87
CA ALA A 99 1.83 2.09 -4.72
C ALA A 99 2.15 1.88 -6.20
N ASP A 100 3.22 1.16 -6.52
CA ASP A 100 3.55 0.85 -7.91
C ASP A 100 2.52 -0.05 -8.58
N VAL A 101 1.94 -0.97 -7.81
CA VAL A 101 0.87 -1.85 -8.30
C VAL A 101 -0.42 -1.05 -8.50
N VAL A 102 -0.77 -0.21 -7.53
CA VAL A 102 -1.97 0.66 -7.64
C VAL A 102 -1.85 1.55 -8.88
N SER A 103 -0.72 2.20 -9.05
CA SER A 103 -0.44 3.04 -10.23
C SER A 103 -0.48 2.22 -11.52
N GLY A 104 0.12 1.03 -11.52
CA GLY A 104 0.14 0.14 -12.67
C GLY A 104 -1.25 -0.32 -13.11
N LEU A 105 -2.14 -0.61 -12.16
CA LEU A 105 -3.53 -0.94 -12.46
C LEU A 105 -4.27 0.22 -13.14
N GLY A 106 -3.86 1.44 -12.88
CA GLY A 106 -4.44 2.64 -13.46
C GLY A 106 -3.62 3.24 -14.61
N GLU A 107 -2.76 2.45 -15.22
CA GLU A 107 -1.90 2.89 -16.35
C GLU A 107 -1.06 4.12 -16.00
N GLY A 108 -0.54 4.15 -14.79
CA GLY A 108 0.30 5.23 -14.27
C GLY A 108 -0.43 6.20 -13.34
N SER A 109 -1.72 5.99 -13.10
CA SER A 109 -2.52 6.81 -12.19
C SER A 109 -2.96 6.00 -10.98
N SER A 110 -2.55 6.41 -9.79
CA SER A 110 -2.98 5.73 -8.56
C SER A 110 -4.49 5.92 -8.31
N ASP A 111 -5.06 7.05 -8.68
CA ASP A 111 -6.50 7.27 -8.56
C ASP A 111 -7.29 6.30 -9.45
N ALA A 112 -6.86 6.11 -10.69
CA ALA A 112 -7.48 5.15 -11.59
C ALA A 112 -7.30 3.71 -11.10
N GLY A 113 -6.12 3.38 -10.58
CA GLY A 113 -5.85 2.06 -9.99
C GLY A 113 -6.70 1.79 -8.77
N ALA A 114 -6.87 2.78 -7.90
CA ALA A 114 -7.74 2.66 -6.73
C ALA A 114 -9.19 2.38 -7.13
N LYS A 115 -9.68 3.02 -8.19
CA LYS A 115 -11.03 2.74 -8.71
C LYS A 115 -11.18 1.31 -9.20
N GLU A 116 -10.14 0.75 -9.83
CA GLU A 116 -10.16 -0.66 -10.23
C GLU A 116 -10.22 -1.59 -9.03
N LEU A 117 -9.46 -1.29 -7.98
CA LEU A 117 -9.51 -2.06 -6.74
C LEU A 117 -10.88 -1.93 -6.07
N ASP A 118 -11.47 -0.74 -6.06
CA ASP A 118 -12.82 -0.53 -5.53
C ASP A 118 -13.86 -1.36 -6.28
N ARG A 119 -13.76 -1.42 -7.61
CA ARG A 119 -14.66 -2.26 -8.41
C ARG A 119 -14.51 -3.74 -8.07
N MET A 120 -13.29 -4.20 -7.87
CA MET A 120 -13.03 -5.58 -7.46
C MET A 120 -13.64 -5.86 -6.10
N MET A 121 -13.48 -4.96 -5.15
CA MET A 121 -14.05 -5.09 -3.80
C MET A 121 -15.58 -5.13 -3.86
N ASP A 122 -16.17 -4.23 -4.63
CA ASP A 122 -17.63 -4.19 -4.82
C ASP A 122 -18.16 -5.49 -5.44
N LYS A 123 -17.45 -6.01 -6.42
CA LYS A 123 -17.81 -7.27 -7.06
C LYS A 123 -17.79 -8.43 -6.07
N VAL A 124 -16.75 -8.52 -5.26
CA VAL A 124 -16.64 -9.56 -4.23
C VAL A 124 -17.77 -9.46 -3.22
N ARG A 125 -18.05 -8.25 -2.74
CA ARG A 125 -19.13 -8.02 -1.78
C ARG A 125 -20.50 -8.35 -2.38
N MET A 126 -20.73 -7.96 -3.65
CA MET A 126 -21.99 -8.25 -4.34
C MET A 126 -22.20 -9.75 -4.49
N GLU A 127 -21.17 -10.48 -4.93
CA GLU A 127 -21.25 -11.94 -5.11
C GLU A 127 -21.46 -12.66 -3.78
N ARG A 128 -20.88 -12.15 -2.70
CA ARG A 128 -20.93 -12.79 -1.39
C ARG A 128 -22.18 -12.43 -0.59
N ASN A 129 -22.58 -11.17 -0.61
CA ASN A 129 -23.59 -10.63 0.30
C ASN A 129 -24.82 -10.04 -0.42
N GLY A 130 -24.78 -9.95 -1.76
CA GLY A 130 -25.85 -9.34 -2.54
C GLY A 130 -25.91 -7.81 -2.43
N THR A 131 -24.90 -7.17 -1.83
CA THR A 131 -24.83 -5.71 -1.70
C THR A 131 -23.37 -5.27 -1.63
N THR A 132 -23.09 -4.09 -2.18
CA THR A 132 -21.78 -3.46 -2.09
C THR A 132 -21.59 -2.69 -0.79
N GLN A 133 -22.67 -2.41 -0.07
CA GLN A 133 -22.60 -1.67 1.17
C GLN A 133 -22.05 -2.53 2.30
N GLN A 134 -21.29 -1.90 3.18
CA GLN A 134 -20.89 -2.54 4.43
C GLN A 134 -22.15 -2.82 5.28
N ALA A 135 -22.07 -3.86 6.09
CA ALA A 135 -23.15 -4.15 7.02
C ALA A 135 -23.44 -2.91 7.88
N PRO A 136 -24.72 -2.68 8.21
CA PRO A 136 -25.06 -1.58 9.08
C PRO A 136 -24.28 -1.64 10.40
N ARG A 137 -23.94 -0.46 10.91
CA ARG A 137 -23.23 -0.39 12.19
C ARG A 137 -24.06 -1.06 13.27
N ILE A 138 -23.46 -2.02 13.95
CA ILE A 138 -24.10 -2.72 15.04
C ILE A 138 -24.10 -1.80 16.27
N ASP A 139 -25.27 -1.69 16.94
CA ASP A 139 -25.35 -1.02 18.24
C ASP A 139 -24.69 -1.93 19.28
N GLU A 140 -23.54 -1.53 19.76
CA GLU A 140 -22.76 -2.30 20.72
C GLU A 140 -23.54 -2.62 21.99
N ARG A 141 -24.44 -1.72 22.41
CA ARG A 141 -25.24 -1.93 23.60
C ARG A 141 -26.24 -3.09 23.47
N LYS A 142 -26.58 -3.47 22.23
CA LYS A 142 -27.51 -4.58 21.98
C LYS A 142 -26.82 -5.94 21.85
N VAL A 143 -25.53 -5.96 21.49
CA VAL A 143 -24.80 -7.20 21.18
C VAL A 143 -23.70 -7.50 22.18
N MET A 144 -23.20 -6.50 22.92
CA MET A 144 -22.16 -6.72 23.92
C MET A 144 -22.80 -7.21 25.23
N PRO A 145 -22.20 -8.21 25.89
CA PRO A 145 -22.66 -8.65 27.19
C PRO A 145 -22.52 -7.51 28.22
N ALA A 146 -23.45 -7.48 29.17
CA ALA A 146 -23.44 -6.47 30.21
C ALA A 146 -22.20 -6.53 31.10
#